data_20e8c171ea8734e4671f99ce729dd128
#
_entry.id   20e8c171ea8734e4671f99ce729dd128
#
_cell.length_a   1.000
_cell.length_b   1.000
_cell.length_c   1.000
_cell.angle_alpha   90.00
_cell.angle_beta   90.00
_cell.angle_gamma   90.00
#
_symmetry.space_group_name_H-M   'P 1'
#
loop_
_entity.id
_entity.type
_entity.pdbx_description
1 polymer ?
#
loop_
_entity_poly.entity_id
_entity_poly.type
_entity_poly.pdbx_seq_one_letter_code
_entity_poly.pdbx_strand_id
1 'polypeptide(L)'
;LAGEYADELANLGVRVSNLEKKVGNIYWSGNARMRYQDKGDNKTDWNGRIRINVKGQVNENTAVNARFLNNFKFKNGADSTTVMDRIYVDHKFSDGVSAKLGRYEVDAGGYNTWLISAALDGAEVGFNMDKVALNAGYGRFTSGSSFAGDPTYKDAEIFYAQAKANLGDAKLAVDYVKAADSDKINLGAMSKYEVIGANVVVPVGDFRVAGDYYVNTAYDGDPQEWAEGLGYGAVNAKKPGSWGID
;
A
#
# COMPACT_ATOMS: atom_id res chain seq x y z
N LEU A 1 31.14 -20.50 -40.56
CA LEU A 1 30.90 -19.29 -39.74
C LEU A 1 29.41 -18.90 -39.74
N ALA A 2 28.74 -18.63 -40.92
CA ALA A 2 27.35 -18.21 -40.89
C ALA A 2 26.38 -19.32 -40.41
N GLY A 3 26.66 -20.59 -40.72
CA GLY A 3 25.88 -21.74 -40.27
C GLY A 3 26.03 -21.99 -38.77
N GLU A 4 27.25 -21.86 -38.22
CA GLU A 4 27.52 -22.04 -36.80
C GLU A 4 26.78 -21.00 -35.94
N TYR A 5 26.74 -19.73 -36.37
CA TYR A 5 25.97 -18.68 -35.66
C TYR A 5 24.46 -18.93 -35.73
N ALA A 6 23.93 -19.47 -36.85
CA ALA A 6 22.53 -19.82 -36.96
C ALA A 6 22.15 -20.95 -36.00
N ASP A 7 23.00 -21.97 -35.88
CA ASP A 7 22.79 -23.08 -34.93
C ASP A 7 22.89 -22.63 -33.47
N GLU A 8 23.86 -21.76 -33.16
CA GLU A 8 23.97 -21.18 -31.81
C GLU A 8 22.77 -20.31 -31.45
N LEU A 9 22.28 -19.48 -32.38
CA LEU A 9 21.08 -18.65 -32.18
C LEU A 9 19.83 -19.52 -31.99
N ALA A 10 19.67 -20.58 -32.76
CA ALA A 10 18.57 -21.52 -32.61
C ALA A 10 18.61 -22.23 -31.25
N ASN A 11 19.81 -22.69 -30.84
CA ASN A 11 20.02 -23.33 -29.55
C ASN A 11 19.77 -22.35 -28.39
N LEU A 12 20.22 -21.09 -28.50
CA LEU A 12 19.93 -20.04 -27.53
C LEU A 12 18.44 -19.76 -27.43
N GLY A 13 17.73 -19.70 -28.59
CA GLY A 13 16.28 -19.53 -28.63
C GLY A 13 15.53 -20.64 -27.89
N VAL A 14 15.93 -21.90 -28.09
CA VAL A 14 15.35 -23.05 -27.38
C VAL A 14 15.65 -22.98 -25.86
N ARG A 15 16.86 -22.59 -25.47
CA ARG A 15 17.22 -22.43 -24.05
C ARG A 15 16.45 -21.30 -23.37
N VAL A 16 16.27 -20.17 -24.05
CA VAL A 16 15.46 -19.04 -23.56
C VAL A 16 14.00 -19.48 -23.43
N SER A 17 13.41 -20.12 -24.43
CA SER A 17 12.04 -20.63 -24.36
C SER A 17 11.84 -21.66 -23.25
N ASN A 18 12.84 -22.53 -22.99
CA ASN A 18 12.79 -23.47 -21.88
C ASN A 18 12.94 -22.79 -20.53
N LEU A 19 13.74 -21.73 -20.43
CA LEU A 19 13.86 -20.89 -19.23
C LEU A 19 12.55 -20.15 -18.97
N GLU A 20 11.94 -19.53 -19.98
CA GLU A 20 10.65 -18.87 -19.88
C GLU A 20 9.56 -19.83 -19.41
N LYS A 21 9.52 -21.07 -19.92
CA LYS A 21 8.61 -22.11 -19.45
C LYS A 21 8.87 -22.58 -18.03
N LYS A 22 10.15 -22.60 -17.59
CA LYS A 22 10.55 -23.03 -16.22
C LYS A 22 10.36 -21.95 -15.18
N VAL A 23 10.59 -20.68 -15.52
CA VAL A 23 10.37 -19.54 -14.62
C VAL A 23 8.87 -19.26 -14.51
N GLY A 24 8.08 -19.64 -15.54
CA GLY A 24 6.65 -19.47 -15.58
C GLY A 24 6.26 -17.98 -15.51
N ASN A 25 4.98 -17.73 -15.36
CA ASN A 25 4.43 -16.39 -15.19
C ASN A 25 4.44 -15.94 -13.70
N ILE A 26 5.46 -16.37 -12.92
CA ILE A 26 5.59 -16.05 -11.50
C ILE A 26 6.78 -15.14 -11.28
N TYR A 27 6.49 -13.97 -10.71
CA TYR A 27 7.47 -12.94 -10.41
C TYR A 27 7.64 -12.82 -8.89
N TRP A 28 8.89 -12.83 -8.44
CA TRP A 28 9.25 -12.71 -7.04
C TRP A 28 9.90 -11.37 -6.77
N SER A 29 9.53 -10.74 -5.68
CA SER A 29 10.19 -9.54 -5.18
C SER A 29 10.11 -9.51 -3.66
N GLY A 30 10.82 -8.60 -3.02
CA GLY A 30 10.73 -8.51 -1.58
C GLY A 30 11.62 -7.44 -0.99
N ASN A 31 11.51 -7.30 0.32
CA ASN A 31 12.38 -6.46 1.11
C ASN A 31 12.64 -7.09 2.49
N ALA A 32 13.78 -6.72 3.05
CA ALA A 32 14.13 -7.05 4.43
C ALA A 32 14.50 -5.76 5.17
N ARG A 33 14.19 -5.73 6.47
CA ARG A 33 14.55 -4.66 7.37
C ARG A 33 15.10 -5.24 8.66
N MET A 34 16.24 -4.72 9.10
CA MET A 34 16.74 -4.87 10.46
C MET A 34 16.67 -3.51 11.15
N ARG A 35 16.16 -3.48 12.38
CA ARG A 35 15.98 -2.23 13.12
C ARG A 35 16.37 -2.43 14.57
N TYR A 36 17.26 -1.58 15.02
CA TYR A 36 17.58 -1.37 16.43
C TYR A 36 16.98 -0.04 16.85
N GLN A 37 16.23 -0.02 17.95
CA GLN A 37 15.66 1.17 18.54
C GLN A 37 16.01 1.21 20.03
N ASP A 38 16.57 2.32 20.44
CA ASP A 38 16.70 2.67 21.85
C ASP A 38 15.63 3.73 22.15
N LYS A 39 14.71 3.38 23.05
CA LYS A 39 13.60 4.25 23.46
C LYS A 39 13.87 4.95 24.80
N GLY A 40 15.10 4.90 25.31
CA GLY A 40 15.43 5.32 26.66
C GLY A 40 14.90 4.32 27.71
N ASP A 41 15.16 4.62 29.00
CA ASP A 41 14.70 3.83 30.17
C ASP A 41 14.92 2.31 30.04
N ASN A 42 16.06 1.88 29.48
CA ASN A 42 16.41 0.47 29.21
C ASN A 42 15.44 -0.27 28.25
N LYS A 43 14.62 0.43 27.49
CA LYS A 43 13.70 -0.15 26.51
C LYS A 43 14.33 -0.19 25.13
N THR A 44 15.25 -1.11 24.91
CA THR A 44 15.81 -1.39 23.59
C THR A 44 14.95 -2.43 22.86
N ASP A 45 14.68 -2.20 21.59
CA ASP A 45 14.02 -3.14 20.69
C ASP A 45 14.93 -3.45 19.50
N TRP A 46 15.18 -4.73 19.25
CA TRP A 46 15.93 -5.20 18.09
C TRP A 46 15.07 -6.18 17.31
N ASN A 47 14.60 -5.73 16.16
CA ASN A 47 13.69 -6.52 15.34
C ASN A 47 14.09 -6.53 13.87
N GLY A 48 13.61 -7.56 13.18
CA GLY A 48 13.71 -7.70 11.74
C GLY A 48 12.35 -7.96 11.11
N ARG A 49 12.24 -7.67 9.83
CA ARG A 49 11.08 -8.00 9.01
C ARG A 49 11.53 -8.45 7.64
N ILE A 50 10.96 -9.54 7.16
CA ILE A 50 11.08 -9.98 5.77
C ILE A 50 9.70 -9.96 5.12
N ARG A 51 9.61 -9.46 3.89
CA ARG A 51 8.43 -9.52 3.03
C ARG A 51 8.82 -10.12 1.70
N ILE A 52 8.11 -11.14 1.26
CA ILE A 52 8.28 -11.78 -0.04
C ILE A 52 6.97 -11.64 -0.79
N ASN A 53 7.00 -10.93 -1.92
CA ASN A 53 5.86 -10.76 -2.81
C ASN A 53 5.96 -11.78 -3.93
N VAL A 54 4.83 -12.36 -4.27
CA VAL A 54 4.67 -13.28 -5.40
C VAL A 54 3.55 -12.73 -6.27
N LYS A 55 3.83 -12.58 -7.57
CA LYS A 55 2.83 -12.23 -8.57
C LYS A 55 2.79 -13.33 -9.62
N GLY A 56 1.67 -14.02 -9.75
CA GLY A 56 1.39 -14.96 -10.81
C GLY A 56 0.56 -14.31 -11.92
N GLN A 57 1.10 -14.18 -13.13
CA GLN A 57 0.36 -13.67 -14.27
C GLN A 57 -0.44 -14.80 -14.90
N VAL A 58 -1.75 -14.77 -14.77
CA VAL A 58 -2.67 -15.80 -15.29
C VAL A 58 -2.89 -15.64 -16.80
N ASN A 59 -3.09 -14.40 -17.22
CA ASN A 59 -3.20 -13.97 -18.62
C ASN A 59 -2.85 -12.48 -18.71
N GLU A 60 -2.97 -11.87 -19.90
CA GLU A 60 -2.62 -10.46 -20.13
C GLU A 60 -3.35 -9.49 -19.20
N ASN A 61 -4.56 -9.84 -18.77
CA ASN A 61 -5.44 -8.97 -17.99
C ASN A 61 -5.58 -9.39 -16.52
N THR A 62 -5.09 -10.58 -16.13
CA THR A 62 -5.35 -11.13 -14.80
C THR A 62 -4.06 -11.56 -14.12
N ALA A 63 -3.86 -11.08 -12.92
CA ALA A 63 -2.77 -11.49 -12.04
C ALA A 63 -3.27 -11.90 -10.65
N VAL A 64 -2.61 -12.87 -10.04
CA VAL A 64 -2.79 -13.22 -8.62
C VAL A 64 -1.57 -12.71 -7.87
N ASN A 65 -1.82 -11.97 -6.79
CA ASN A 65 -0.78 -11.40 -5.96
C ASN A 65 -0.85 -11.98 -4.55
N ALA A 66 0.29 -12.30 -3.98
CA ALA A 66 0.41 -12.73 -2.59
C ALA A 66 1.63 -12.09 -1.93
N ARG A 67 1.58 -11.92 -0.60
CA ARG A 67 2.72 -11.47 0.19
C ARG A 67 2.88 -12.32 1.44
N PHE A 68 4.06 -12.87 1.62
CA PHE A 68 4.48 -13.51 2.87
C PHE A 68 5.22 -12.50 3.73
N LEU A 69 4.83 -12.41 4.98
CA LEU A 69 5.40 -11.52 5.98
C LEU A 69 5.91 -12.34 7.16
N ASN A 70 7.14 -12.09 7.58
CA ASN A 70 7.67 -12.60 8.84
C ASN A 70 8.33 -11.44 9.62
N ASN A 71 8.00 -11.31 10.90
CA ASN A 71 8.62 -10.38 11.82
C ASN A 71 9.44 -11.15 12.85
N PHE A 72 10.69 -10.76 13.07
CA PHE A 72 11.64 -11.38 14.00
C PHE A 72 11.91 -10.45 15.17
N LYS A 73 12.03 -11.01 16.36
CA LYS A 73 12.56 -10.33 17.55
C LYS A 73 13.90 -10.98 17.91
N PHE A 74 14.99 -10.24 17.70
CA PHE A 74 16.34 -10.73 18.00
C PHE A 74 16.66 -10.74 19.50
N LYS A 75 16.02 -9.89 20.27
CA LYS A 75 16.13 -9.89 21.71
C LYS A 75 15.04 -10.80 22.28
N ASN A 76 15.39 -11.92 22.84
CA ASN A 76 14.55 -12.96 23.46
C ASN A 76 14.24 -14.19 22.61
N GLY A 77 14.78 -14.31 21.38
CA GLY A 77 14.70 -15.54 20.59
C GLY A 77 13.29 -16.04 20.25
N ALA A 78 12.29 -15.15 20.31
CA ALA A 78 10.94 -15.52 19.93
C ALA A 78 10.82 -15.55 18.41
N ASP A 79 10.72 -16.73 17.84
CA ASP A 79 10.41 -16.92 16.43
C ASP A 79 8.99 -16.43 16.16
N SER A 80 8.84 -15.62 15.11
CA SER A 80 7.53 -15.20 14.68
C SER A 80 7.00 -16.11 13.60
N THR A 81 5.70 -16.28 13.56
CA THR A 81 5.03 -17.06 12.52
C THR A 81 5.07 -16.29 11.19
N THR A 82 5.38 -16.99 10.11
CA THR A 82 5.19 -16.45 8.76
C THR A 82 3.71 -16.44 8.43
N VAL A 83 3.19 -15.28 8.04
CA VAL A 83 1.79 -15.11 7.66
C VAL A 83 1.69 -14.67 6.21
N MET A 84 0.59 -15.03 5.56
CA MET A 84 0.20 -14.47 4.26
C MET A 84 -0.70 -13.27 4.52
N ASP A 85 -0.13 -12.08 4.47
CA ASP A 85 -0.85 -10.85 4.83
C ASP A 85 -1.51 -10.14 3.62
N ARG A 86 -1.26 -10.62 2.40
CA ARG A 86 -1.90 -10.21 1.16
C ARG A 86 -2.16 -11.42 0.28
N ILE A 87 -3.36 -11.52 -0.27
CA ILE A 87 -3.72 -12.46 -1.34
C ILE A 87 -4.93 -11.92 -2.08
N TYR A 88 -4.75 -11.53 -3.33
CA TYR A 88 -5.82 -10.96 -4.14
C TYR A 88 -5.60 -11.20 -5.63
N VAL A 89 -6.70 -11.20 -6.36
CA VAL A 89 -6.74 -11.16 -7.81
C VAL A 89 -6.84 -9.70 -8.24
N ASP A 90 -6.07 -9.33 -9.24
CA ASP A 90 -6.13 -8.04 -9.95
C ASP A 90 -6.51 -8.32 -11.40
N HIS A 91 -7.62 -7.76 -11.86
CA HIS A 91 -8.13 -7.95 -13.21
C HIS A 91 -8.34 -6.61 -13.91
N LYS A 92 -7.83 -6.47 -15.13
CA LYS A 92 -8.05 -5.33 -16.00
C LYS A 92 -9.15 -5.65 -16.99
N PHE A 93 -10.23 -4.91 -16.96
CA PHE A 93 -11.31 -5.01 -17.94
C PHE A 93 -10.97 -4.23 -19.22
N SER A 94 -10.20 -3.14 -19.07
CA SER A 94 -9.69 -2.31 -20.16
C SER A 94 -8.47 -1.51 -19.63
N ASP A 95 -7.83 -0.71 -20.47
CA ASP A 95 -6.70 0.14 -20.07
C ASP A 95 -7.03 1.12 -18.93
N GLY A 96 -8.29 1.52 -18.81
CA GLY A 96 -8.75 2.46 -17.78
C GLY A 96 -9.58 1.83 -16.66
N VAL A 97 -9.93 0.53 -16.71
CA VAL A 97 -10.84 -0.08 -15.74
C VAL A 97 -10.24 -1.35 -15.16
N SER A 98 -10.16 -1.43 -13.85
CA SER A 98 -9.65 -2.60 -13.12
C SER A 98 -10.49 -2.95 -11.90
N ALA A 99 -10.33 -4.17 -11.41
CA ALA A 99 -10.88 -4.58 -10.12
C ALA A 99 -9.86 -5.44 -9.35
N LYS A 100 -9.91 -5.34 -8.03
CA LYS A 100 -9.22 -6.23 -7.10
C LYS A 100 -10.23 -6.98 -6.25
N LEU A 101 -9.93 -8.24 -5.96
CA LEU A 101 -10.75 -9.09 -5.10
C LEU A 101 -9.87 -9.95 -4.20
N GLY A 102 -10.12 -9.93 -2.91
CA GLY A 102 -9.37 -10.68 -1.90
C GLY A 102 -8.80 -9.80 -0.81
N ARG A 103 -7.65 -10.18 -0.26
CA ARG A 103 -6.94 -9.42 0.79
C ARG A 103 -5.90 -8.52 0.17
N TYR A 104 -6.16 -7.22 0.13
CA TYR A 104 -5.27 -6.21 -0.43
C TYR A 104 -5.07 -5.03 0.52
N GLU A 105 -4.05 -4.22 0.27
CA GLU A 105 -3.74 -3.02 1.05
C GLU A 105 -4.52 -1.83 0.51
N VAL A 106 -5.11 -1.05 1.42
CA VAL A 106 -5.70 0.25 1.14
C VAL A 106 -4.92 1.29 1.91
N ASP A 107 -4.42 2.27 1.20
CA ASP A 107 -3.79 3.46 1.77
C ASP A 107 -4.62 4.68 1.35
N ALA A 108 -5.29 5.27 2.33
CA ALA A 108 -6.04 6.51 2.17
C ALA A 108 -5.59 7.51 3.23
N GLY A 109 -5.59 8.77 2.87
CA GLY A 109 -5.12 9.86 3.72
C GLY A 109 -4.16 10.77 2.99
N GLY A 110 -3.77 11.86 3.67
CA GLY A 110 -2.90 12.89 3.15
C GLY A 110 -1.42 12.59 3.28
N TYR A 111 -0.64 13.63 3.07
CA TYR A 111 0.81 13.57 3.20
C TYR A 111 1.24 13.31 4.65
N ASN A 112 0.56 13.94 5.60
CA ASN A 112 0.85 13.82 7.04
C ASN A 112 -0.29 13.14 7.83
N THR A 113 -1.47 12.96 7.23
CA THR A 113 -2.64 12.39 7.88
C THR A 113 -2.94 11.01 7.31
N TRP A 114 -2.99 10.00 8.15
CA TRP A 114 -3.31 8.63 7.78
C TRP A 114 -4.73 8.28 8.18
N LEU A 115 -5.63 8.17 7.22
CA LEU A 115 -6.97 7.66 7.45
C LEU A 115 -7.01 6.14 7.52
N ILE A 116 -6.39 5.49 6.53
CA ILE A 116 -6.31 4.03 6.43
C ILE A 116 -4.94 3.67 5.88
N SER A 117 -4.25 2.77 6.56
CA SER A 117 -3.11 2.01 6.01
C SER A 117 -3.26 0.58 6.51
N ALA A 118 -4.09 -0.20 5.83
CA ALA A 118 -4.54 -1.49 6.34
C ALA A 118 -4.80 -2.51 5.21
N ALA A 119 -4.78 -3.80 5.58
CA ALA A 119 -5.28 -4.85 4.73
C ALA A 119 -6.79 -5.01 4.93
N LEU A 120 -7.52 -5.04 3.82
CA LEU A 120 -8.94 -5.35 3.77
C LEU A 120 -9.16 -6.65 3.03
N ASP A 121 -10.08 -7.47 3.55
CA ASP A 121 -10.71 -8.57 2.82
C ASP A 121 -11.94 -8.02 2.10
N GLY A 122 -11.85 -7.83 0.78
CA GLY A 122 -12.90 -7.11 0.06
C GLY A 122 -12.70 -7.05 -1.45
N ALA A 123 -13.35 -6.06 -2.04
CA ALA A 123 -13.28 -5.75 -3.45
C ALA A 123 -13.06 -4.25 -3.68
N GLU A 124 -12.32 -3.91 -4.72
CA GLU A 124 -12.06 -2.56 -5.20
C GLU A 124 -12.28 -2.50 -6.71
N VAL A 125 -12.86 -1.42 -7.19
CA VAL A 125 -12.87 -1.05 -8.60
C VAL A 125 -12.04 0.21 -8.80
N GLY A 126 -11.28 0.24 -9.86
CA GLY A 126 -10.40 1.35 -10.21
C GLY A 126 -10.71 1.87 -11.63
N PHE A 127 -10.70 3.20 -11.77
CA PHE A 127 -10.82 3.89 -13.04
C PHE A 127 -9.62 4.82 -13.19
N ASN A 128 -8.80 4.58 -14.22
CA ASN A 128 -7.65 5.40 -14.54
C ASN A 128 -7.89 6.17 -15.83
N MET A 129 -7.85 7.47 -15.73
CA MET A 129 -7.93 8.41 -16.83
C MET A 129 -6.66 9.26 -16.79
N ASP A 130 -6.04 9.53 -17.91
CA ASP A 130 -4.79 10.29 -18.05
C ASP A 130 -4.19 10.91 -16.75
N LYS A 131 -4.86 11.91 -16.19
CA LYS A 131 -4.41 12.67 -15.02
C LYS A 131 -5.17 12.37 -13.73
N VAL A 132 -6.22 11.54 -13.80
CA VAL A 132 -7.12 11.25 -12.68
C VAL A 132 -7.25 9.76 -12.49
N ALA A 133 -7.09 9.30 -11.25
CA ALA A 133 -7.38 7.93 -10.83
C ALA A 133 -8.49 7.95 -9.78
N LEU A 134 -9.50 7.12 -9.97
CA LEU A 134 -10.60 6.92 -9.03
C LEU A 134 -10.57 5.48 -8.55
N ASN A 135 -10.65 5.26 -7.25
CA ASN A 135 -10.79 3.95 -6.65
C ASN A 135 -11.99 3.96 -5.71
N ALA A 136 -12.77 2.91 -5.71
CA ALA A 136 -13.83 2.72 -4.72
C ALA A 136 -13.89 1.25 -4.31
N GLY A 137 -14.07 0.99 -3.04
CA GLY A 137 -14.07 -0.36 -2.53
C GLY A 137 -14.89 -0.53 -1.26
N TYR A 138 -15.11 -1.80 -0.97
CA TYR A 138 -15.75 -2.28 0.25
C TYR A 138 -14.93 -3.45 0.78
N GLY A 139 -14.72 -3.48 2.08
CA GLY A 139 -14.00 -4.57 2.69
C GLY A 139 -14.04 -4.55 4.20
N ARG A 140 -13.54 -5.64 4.77
CA ARG A 140 -13.44 -5.86 6.20
C ARG A 140 -11.99 -5.82 6.64
N PHE A 141 -11.72 -5.14 7.74
CA PHE A 141 -10.39 -5.12 8.33
C PHE A 141 -9.94 -6.52 8.78
N THR A 142 -8.72 -6.89 8.44
CA THR A 142 -8.12 -8.15 8.88
C THR A 142 -7.49 -8.00 10.27
N SER A 143 -7.36 -9.13 11.00
CA SER A 143 -6.58 -9.14 12.23
C SER A 143 -5.12 -8.78 11.95
N GLY A 144 -4.59 -7.77 12.62
CA GLY A 144 -3.23 -7.26 12.43
C GLY A 144 -3.14 -6.07 11.48
N SER A 145 -4.25 -5.56 10.98
CA SER A 145 -4.31 -4.25 10.34
C SER A 145 -4.16 -3.18 11.40
N SER A 146 -3.20 -2.29 11.21
CA SER A 146 -3.04 -1.13 12.08
C SER A 146 -3.89 0.03 11.54
N PHE A 147 -5.18 -0.03 11.80
CA PHE A 147 -5.97 1.18 11.87
C PHE A 147 -5.76 1.71 13.28
N ALA A 148 -5.07 2.80 13.44
CA ALA A 148 -4.72 3.40 14.73
C ALA A 148 -4.06 2.47 15.79
N GLY A 149 -3.50 1.33 15.38
CA GLY A 149 -2.83 0.40 16.31
C GLY A 149 -3.74 -0.38 17.25
N ASP A 150 -5.05 -0.30 17.07
CA ASP A 150 -6.02 -0.90 18.00
C ASP A 150 -6.62 -2.19 17.43
N PRO A 151 -6.56 -3.32 18.16
CA PRO A 151 -7.18 -4.58 17.76
C PRO A 151 -8.71 -4.56 17.75
N THR A 152 -9.35 -3.49 18.23
CA THR A 152 -10.82 -3.35 18.29
C THR A 152 -11.50 -3.20 16.93
N TYR A 153 -10.73 -2.95 15.85
CA TYR A 153 -11.27 -2.83 14.50
C TYR A 153 -11.30 -4.13 13.69
N LYS A 154 -10.89 -5.22 14.29
CA LYS A 154 -10.99 -6.51 13.63
C LYS A 154 -12.44 -6.77 13.21
N ASP A 155 -12.59 -7.19 11.97
CA ASP A 155 -13.89 -7.51 11.35
C ASP A 155 -14.83 -6.31 11.13
N ALA A 156 -14.41 -5.07 11.39
CA ALA A 156 -15.18 -3.89 11.01
C ALA A 156 -15.17 -3.72 9.49
N GLU A 157 -16.31 -3.39 8.94
CA GLU A 157 -16.52 -3.22 7.50
C GLU A 157 -16.56 -1.75 7.14
N ILE A 158 -15.93 -1.41 6.01
CA ILE A 158 -15.89 -0.04 5.51
C ILE A 158 -16.20 0.02 4.02
N PHE A 159 -16.81 1.14 3.63
CA PHE A 159 -16.75 1.67 2.27
C PHE A 159 -15.66 2.72 2.20
N TYR A 160 -14.95 2.77 1.08
CA TYR A 160 -14.02 3.86 0.80
C TYR A 160 -14.09 4.27 -0.66
N ALA A 161 -13.79 5.53 -0.92
CA ALA A 161 -13.57 6.06 -2.26
C ALA A 161 -12.40 7.04 -2.23
N GLN A 162 -11.59 7.04 -3.27
CA GLN A 162 -10.44 7.89 -3.40
C GLN A 162 -10.34 8.43 -4.83
N ALA A 163 -10.16 9.73 -4.96
CA ALA A 163 -9.85 10.39 -6.23
C ALA A 163 -8.47 11.02 -6.13
N LYS A 164 -7.57 10.68 -7.05
CA LYS A 164 -6.23 11.24 -7.14
C LYS A 164 -6.06 11.96 -8.47
N ALA A 165 -5.50 13.17 -8.46
CA ALA A 165 -5.25 13.95 -9.66
C ALA A 165 -3.82 14.51 -9.66
N ASN A 166 -3.20 14.53 -10.84
CA ASN A 166 -1.95 15.22 -11.09
C ASN A 166 -2.24 16.50 -11.88
N LEU A 167 -1.99 17.65 -11.27
CA LEU A 167 -2.23 18.97 -11.85
C LEU A 167 -0.86 19.64 -12.11
N GLY A 168 -0.24 19.33 -13.25
CA GLY A 168 1.16 19.63 -13.48
C GLY A 168 2.02 18.82 -12.51
N ASP A 169 2.86 19.49 -11.74
CA ASP A 169 3.69 18.86 -10.70
C ASP A 169 2.96 18.70 -9.36
N ALA A 170 1.83 19.36 -9.17
CA ALA A 170 1.02 19.24 -7.98
C ALA A 170 0.21 17.94 -7.98
N LYS A 171 0.08 17.34 -6.78
CA LYS A 171 -0.74 16.16 -6.54
C LYS A 171 -1.88 16.53 -5.61
N LEU A 172 -3.08 16.15 -5.99
CA LEU A 172 -4.30 16.31 -5.20
C LEU A 172 -4.92 14.95 -4.97
N ALA A 173 -5.41 14.71 -3.77
CA ALA A 173 -6.31 13.59 -3.51
C ALA A 173 -7.50 14.03 -2.67
N VAL A 174 -8.62 13.35 -2.90
CA VAL A 174 -9.84 13.44 -2.08
C VAL A 174 -10.15 12.02 -1.63
N ASP A 175 -10.37 11.86 -0.33
CA ASP A 175 -10.65 10.57 0.29
C ASP A 175 -12.00 10.62 1.00
N TYR A 176 -12.74 9.53 0.87
CA TYR A 176 -13.97 9.27 1.62
C TYR A 176 -13.90 7.88 2.22
N VAL A 177 -14.21 7.77 3.51
CA VAL A 177 -14.24 6.51 4.24
C VAL A 177 -15.45 6.48 5.15
N LYS A 178 -16.25 5.44 5.06
CA LYS A 178 -17.44 5.24 5.90
C LYS A 178 -17.46 3.85 6.50
N ALA A 179 -17.70 3.77 7.80
CA ALA A 179 -18.02 2.51 8.46
C ALA A 179 -19.38 1.98 7.98
N ALA A 180 -19.39 0.73 7.54
CA ALA A 180 -20.63 0.04 7.17
C ALA A 180 -21.36 -0.50 8.41
N ASP A 181 -20.60 -0.84 9.45
CA ASP A 181 -21.09 -1.36 10.74
C ASP A 181 -20.46 -0.54 11.87
N SER A 182 -21.18 0.50 12.30
CA SER A 182 -20.71 1.40 13.35
C SER A 182 -20.54 0.74 14.72
N ASP A 183 -21.24 -0.38 14.97
CA ASP A 183 -21.19 -1.06 16.27
C ASP A 183 -19.87 -1.80 16.49
N LYS A 184 -19.15 -2.10 15.42
CA LYS A 184 -17.82 -2.75 15.46
C LYS A 184 -16.65 -1.78 15.45
N ILE A 185 -16.90 -0.50 15.20
CA ILE A 185 -15.87 0.54 15.25
C ILE A 185 -16.01 1.29 16.57
N ASN A 186 -15.25 0.87 17.57
CA ASN A 186 -15.19 1.55 18.85
C ASN A 186 -13.90 2.38 18.95
N LEU A 187 -14.00 3.65 18.58
CA LEU A 187 -12.95 4.66 18.73
C LEU A 187 -13.03 5.36 20.13
N GLY A 188 -13.38 4.63 21.16
CA GLY A 188 -13.65 5.20 22.46
C GLY A 188 -14.96 6.00 22.43
N ALA A 189 -14.88 7.33 22.50
CA ALA A 189 -16.06 8.19 22.41
C ALA A 189 -16.66 8.29 21.00
N MET A 190 -15.92 7.90 19.94
CA MET A 190 -16.36 7.97 18.54
C MET A 190 -16.90 6.63 18.05
N SER A 191 -18.20 6.40 18.18
CA SER A 191 -18.87 5.20 17.68
C SER A 191 -19.29 5.30 16.22
N LYS A 192 -19.12 6.46 15.58
CA LYS A 192 -19.52 6.72 14.20
C LYS A 192 -18.33 7.22 13.40
N TYR A 193 -18.12 6.65 12.23
CA TYR A 193 -17.01 7.00 11.37
C TYR A 193 -17.47 7.20 9.93
N GLU A 194 -17.49 8.45 9.51
CA GLU A 194 -17.71 8.87 8.13
C GLU A 194 -16.82 10.07 7.87
N VAL A 195 -15.65 9.83 7.29
CA VAL A 195 -14.64 10.86 7.08
C VAL A 195 -14.55 11.19 5.61
N ILE A 196 -14.55 12.48 5.33
CA ILE A 196 -14.23 13.05 4.03
C ILE A 196 -13.11 14.08 4.19
N GLY A 197 -12.23 14.15 3.22
CA GLY A 197 -11.19 15.17 3.22
C GLY A 197 -10.40 15.21 1.94
N ALA A 198 -9.44 16.10 1.93
CA ALA A 198 -8.56 16.32 0.78
C ALA A 198 -7.14 16.58 1.24
N ASN A 199 -6.21 16.26 0.38
CA ASN A 199 -4.81 16.60 0.55
C ASN A 199 -4.22 17.16 -0.75
N VAL A 200 -3.22 18.01 -0.60
CA VAL A 200 -2.48 18.58 -1.71
C VAL A 200 -0.97 18.55 -1.41
N VAL A 201 -0.19 18.22 -2.42
CA VAL A 201 1.27 18.30 -2.36
C VAL A 201 1.76 19.08 -3.57
N VAL A 202 2.47 20.17 -3.32
CA VAL A 202 3.00 21.07 -4.36
C VAL A 202 4.52 21.10 -4.26
N PRO A 203 5.26 20.58 -5.25
CA PRO A 203 6.70 20.79 -5.34
C PRO A 203 7.00 22.21 -5.83
N VAL A 204 7.97 22.85 -5.20
CA VAL A 204 8.45 24.20 -5.55
C VAL A 204 9.98 24.17 -5.58
N GLY A 205 10.57 23.84 -6.72
CA GLY A 205 12.00 23.56 -6.82
C GLY A 205 12.37 22.32 -5.98
N ASP A 206 13.32 22.50 -5.05
CA ASP A 206 13.72 21.43 -4.11
C ASP A 206 12.80 21.35 -2.88
N PHE A 207 11.85 22.26 -2.74
CA PHE A 207 10.90 22.29 -1.64
C PHE A 207 9.61 21.52 -1.99
N ARG A 208 8.93 21.09 -0.96
CA ARG A 208 7.62 20.46 -0.98
C ARG A 208 6.72 21.14 0.04
N VAL A 209 5.58 21.63 -0.39
CA VAL A 209 4.52 22.13 0.51
C VAL A 209 3.36 21.16 0.45
N ALA A 210 2.86 20.73 1.60
CA ALA A 210 1.74 19.83 1.71
C ALA A 210 0.69 20.38 2.66
N GLY A 211 -0.57 20.06 2.41
CA GLY A 211 -1.68 20.39 3.30
C GLY A 211 -2.73 19.29 3.24
N ASP A 212 -3.25 18.93 4.41
CA ASP A 212 -4.26 17.90 4.61
C ASP A 212 -5.40 18.47 5.43
N TYR A 213 -6.65 18.18 5.05
CA TYR A 213 -7.84 18.50 5.82
C TYR A 213 -8.84 17.35 5.76
N TYR A 214 -9.29 16.88 6.92
CA TYR A 214 -10.27 15.80 7.05
C TYR A 214 -11.28 16.13 8.14
N VAL A 215 -12.52 15.72 7.92
CA VAL A 215 -13.64 15.91 8.85
C VAL A 215 -14.44 14.62 8.98
N ASN A 216 -14.78 14.23 10.21
CA ASN A 216 -15.71 13.14 10.50
C ASN A 216 -17.13 13.71 10.63
N THR A 217 -17.94 13.53 9.60
CA THR A 217 -19.30 14.09 9.49
C THR A 217 -20.36 13.25 10.21
N ALA A 218 -20.03 12.07 10.68
CA ALA A 218 -20.97 11.20 11.40
C ALA A 218 -20.95 11.39 12.91
N TYR A 219 -20.00 12.15 13.44
CA TYR A 219 -19.85 12.40 14.88
C TYR A 219 -20.33 13.80 15.26
N ASP A 220 -21.04 13.92 16.40
CA ASP A 220 -21.55 15.20 16.87
C ASP A 220 -20.40 16.19 17.11
N GLY A 221 -20.50 17.37 16.48
CA GLY A 221 -19.48 18.41 16.53
C GLY A 221 -18.45 18.34 15.41
N ASP A 222 -18.62 17.43 14.44
CA ASP A 222 -17.79 17.30 13.22
C ASP A 222 -16.28 17.44 13.49
N PRO A 223 -15.68 16.54 14.25
CA PRO A 223 -14.26 16.63 14.59
C PRO A 223 -13.41 16.65 13.32
N GLN A 224 -12.47 17.60 13.29
CA GLN A 224 -11.63 17.88 12.13
C GLN A 224 -10.16 17.66 12.48
N GLU A 225 -9.41 17.27 11.49
CA GLU A 225 -7.96 17.20 11.51
C GLU A 225 -7.41 17.97 10.32
N TRP A 226 -6.40 18.78 10.56
CA TRP A 226 -5.63 19.42 9.50
C TRP A 226 -4.14 19.31 9.81
N ALA A 227 -3.35 19.16 8.78
CA ALA A 227 -1.91 19.10 8.90
C ALA A 227 -1.25 19.85 7.75
N GLU A 228 -0.13 20.49 8.05
CA GLU A 228 0.71 21.18 7.08
C GLU A 228 2.10 20.55 7.08
N GLY A 229 2.73 20.51 5.93
CA GLY A 229 4.07 19.97 5.76
C GLY A 229 4.93 20.85 4.87
N LEU A 230 6.19 21.02 5.28
CA LEU A 230 7.23 21.64 4.47
C LEU A 230 8.42 20.68 4.41
N GLY A 231 8.72 20.20 3.22
CA GLY A 231 9.88 19.35 2.98
C GLY A 231 10.91 20.00 2.08
N TYR A 232 12.16 19.60 2.21
CA TYR A 232 13.28 19.99 1.34
C TYR A 232 14.08 18.76 0.94
N GLY A 233 14.43 18.66 -0.34
CA GLY A 233 15.16 17.53 -0.88
C GLY A 233 14.34 16.23 -0.90
N ALA A 234 14.98 15.14 -1.23
CA ALA A 234 14.37 13.80 -1.21
C ALA A 234 15.44 12.72 -1.04
N VAL A 235 15.14 11.72 -0.20
CA VAL A 235 15.96 10.51 -0.08
C VAL A 235 15.69 9.60 -1.26
N ASN A 236 16.75 9.20 -1.96
CA ASN A 236 16.69 8.24 -3.05
C ASN A 236 17.65 7.09 -2.78
N ALA A 237 17.11 5.90 -2.50
CA ALA A 237 17.90 4.71 -2.19
C ALA A 237 18.88 4.29 -3.31
N LYS A 238 18.64 4.70 -4.55
CA LYS A 238 19.51 4.45 -5.72
C LYS A 238 20.58 5.53 -5.90
N LYS A 239 20.54 6.63 -5.14
CA LYS A 239 21.50 7.75 -5.22
C LYS A 239 22.14 7.94 -3.86
N PRO A 240 23.34 7.34 -3.63
CA PRO A 240 24.09 7.54 -2.39
C PRO A 240 24.33 9.03 -2.11
N GLY A 241 24.19 9.44 -0.85
CA GLY A 241 24.34 10.83 -0.43
C GLY A 241 23.10 11.71 -0.67
N SER A 242 21.98 11.17 -1.18
CA SER A 242 20.71 11.91 -1.20
C SER A 242 20.16 12.06 0.21
N TRP A 243 19.60 13.22 0.52
CA TRP A 243 18.99 13.51 1.82
C TRP A 243 17.75 14.40 1.64
N GLY A 244 16.93 14.43 2.65
CA GLY A 244 15.73 15.25 2.71
C GLY A 244 15.30 15.45 4.16
N ILE A 245 14.53 16.51 4.37
CA ILE A 245 13.87 16.87 5.64
C ILE A 245 12.39 17.10 5.34
N ASP A 246 11.54 16.57 6.19
CA ASP A 246 10.09 16.77 6.22
C ASP A 246 9.66 17.24 7.60
#